data_b3763e455312e869f636d6fee29c4f65
#
_entry.id   b3763e455312e869f636d6fee29c4f65
#
_cell.length_a   1.000
_cell.length_b   1.000
_cell.length_c   1.000
_cell.angle_alpha   90.00
_cell.angle_beta   90.00
_cell.angle_gamma   90.00
#
_symmetry.space_group_name_H-M   'P 1'
#
loop_
_entity.id
_entity.type
_entity.pdbx_description
1 polymer ?
#
loop_
_entity_poly.entity_id
_entity_poly.type
_entity_poly.pdbx_seq_one_letter_code
_entity_poly.pdbx_strand_id
1 'polypeptide(L)'
;MRELQLIGPHRLEWRERPDPTLRGPRDAIVRPFIASRCDGDTLPIHRHVSRPMQAGLRLGLIDPIVAGICGNVPFRGPFGIGHECVAEVVALGGEVTGSAVGDIVIVPWAVSCGDCVECRRGLTAKCSTTSAGVLSAFGFGPASGPWGGMVADLLRIPFADHMLVKVPDGLDPLRVAAASDNLSDAWRTVVPMLEQRPGGSVLVLGGAAQSIGLYAAGLAVAQGAGVVDYVDHRTERLEIAEKLGATAHRVPKGKLRLSDLPGRSYDVAVEGTSTAAGIDVAIRSLTPGGHCNAAGYYLPPGTKVPIMHMYGNDATLRVGISHVRPILPALLDFIAREDFPAEVVTTRVADWDDAPDAYRERTTKLVLRRPRLGAA
;
A
#
# COMPACT_ATOMS: atom_id res chain seq x y z
N MET A 1 -3.58 11.70 23.88
CA MET A 1 -3.61 11.84 22.41
C MET A 1 -4.86 11.24 21.79
N ARG A 2 -5.25 11.68 20.61
CA ARG A 2 -6.36 11.08 19.85
C ARG A 2 -5.81 10.10 18.81
N GLU A 3 -6.56 9.03 18.58
CA GLU A 3 -6.32 8.04 17.52
C GLU A 3 -7.63 7.79 16.77
N LEU A 4 -7.59 7.78 15.44
CA LEU A 4 -8.75 7.40 14.63
C LEU A 4 -8.96 5.89 14.74
N GLN A 5 -10.14 5.49 15.20
CA GLN A 5 -10.48 4.08 15.33
C GLN A 5 -11.64 3.68 14.42
N LEU A 6 -11.47 2.55 13.75
CA LEU A 6 -12.58 1.84 13.11
C LEU A 6 -13.38 1.11 14.18
N ILE A 7 -14.63 1.52 14.37
CA ILE A 7 -15.58 0.91 15.32
C ILE A 7 -16.37 -0.19 14.63
N GLY A 8 -16.66 0.00 13.36
CA GLY A 8 -17.36 -0.91 12.47
C GLY A 8 -17.63 -0.26 11.12
N PRO A 9 -18.30 -0.94 10.20
CA PRO A 9 -18.60 -0.40 8.87
C PRO A 9 -19.27 0.98 8.96
N HIS A 10 -18.76 1.93 8.18
CA HIS A 10 -19.20 3.33 8.14
C HIS A 10 -19.12 4.08 9.48
N ARG A 11 -18.44 3.52 10.49
CA ARG A 11 -18.30 4.16 11.80
C ARG A 11 -16.83 4.23 12.20
N LEU A 12 -16.27 5.44 12.12
CA LEU A 12 -14.93 5.80 12.58
C LEU A 12 -15.09 6.92 13.61
N GLU A 13 -14.27 6.90 14.66
CA GLU A 13 -14.31 7.86 15.75
C GLU A 13 -12.90 8.22 16.19
N TRP A 14 -12.66 9.48 16.51
CA TRP A 14 -11.54 9.88 17.32
C TRP A 14 -11.71 9.36 18.74
N ARG A 15 -10.71 8.65 19.26
CA ARG A 15 -10.72 8.15 20.63
C ARG A 15 -9.47 8.56 21.37
N GLU A 16 -9.67 8.97 22.63
CA GLU A 16 -8.58 9.27 23.54
C GLU A 16 -7.78 8.00 23.88
N ARG A 17 -6.45 8.16 23.85
CA ARG A 17 -5.47 7.15 24.21
C ARG A 17 -4.39 7.80 25.07
N PRO A 18 -3.71 7.06 25.96
CA PRO A 18 -2.50 7.55 26.59
C PRO A 18 -1.47 7.97 25.54
N ASP A 19 -0.73 9.03 25.81
CA ASP A 19 0.39 9.41 24.96
C ASP A 19 1.43 8.30 24.93
N PRO A 20 2.01 7.99 23.76
CA PRO A 20 3.05 6.99 23.67
C PRO A 20 4.32 7.50 24.35
N THR A 21 5.04 6.58 25.00
CA THR A 21 6.36 6.85 25.59
C THR A 21 7.43 6.00 24.92
N LEU A 22 8.67 6.46 24.96
CA LEU A 22 9.81 5.64 24.57
C LEU A 22 9.90 4.45 25.51
N ARG A 23 9.91 3.23 24.98
CA ARG A 23 9.99 1.98 25.74
C ARG A 23 11.40 1.37 25.73
N GLY A 24 12.29 1.94 24.91
CA GLY A 24 13.67 1.51 24.80
C GLY A 24 14.54 2.57 24.13
N PRO A 25 15.86 2.41 24.22
CA PRO A 25 16.80 3.41 23.72
C PRO A 25 16.83 3.53 22.19
N ARG A 26 16.23 2.57 21.45
CA ARG A 26 16.12 2.57 19.98
C ARG A 26 14.76 3.01 19.47
N ASP A 27 13.89 3.52 20.32
CA ASP A 27 12.56 4.00 19.94
C ASP A 27 12.59 5.46 19.50
N ALA A 28 11.61 5.85 18.70
CA ALA A 28 11.24 7.24 18.45
C ALA A 28 9.76 7.49 18.74
N ILE A 29 9.43 8.74 19.01
CA ILE A 29 8.05 9.24 18.94
C ILE A 29 7.99 10.17 17.74
N VAL A 30 7.00 9.96 16.87
CA VAL A 30 6.75 10.80 15.71
C VAL A 30 5.32 11.36 15.75
N ARG A 31 5.14 12.52 15.13
CA ARG A 31 3.83 13.16 14.95
C ARG A 31 3.47 13.11 13.46
N PRO A 32 2.55 12.22 13.03
CA PRO A 32 2.02 12.25 11.68
C PRO A 32 1.36 13.59 11.38
N PHE A 33 1.65 14.20 10.24
CA PHE A 33 1.00 15.44 9.78
C PHE A 33 0.38 15.30 8.38
N ILE A 34 0.73 14.26 7.66
CA ILE A 34 0.04 13.75 6.49
C ILE A 34 -0.24 12.27 6.74
N ALA A 35 -1.43 11.82 6.41
CA ALA A 35 -1.79 10.41 6.38
C ALA A 35 -2.66 10.13 5.16
N SER A 36 -2.49 8.98 4.53
CA SER A 36 -3.37 8.60 3.45
C SER A 36 -4.12 7.30 3.76
N ARG A 37 -5.24 7.10 3.06
CA ARG A 37 -6.04 5.88 3.19
C ARG A 37 -5.59 4.87 2.17
N CYS A 38 -5.15 3.70 2.66
CA CYS A 38 -4.82 2.57 1.80
C CYS A 38 -6.06 2.05 1.05
N ASP A 39 -5.85 1.48 -0.13
CA ASP A 39 -6.92 0.84 -0.91
C ASP A 39 -7.59 -0.29 -0.13
N GLY A 40 -6.82 -1.05 0.67
CA GLY A 40 -7.31 -2.14 1.50
C GLY A 40 -8.25 -1.71 2.63
N ASP A 41 -8.05 -0.51 3.19
CA ASP A 41 -8.89 0.03 4.26
C ASP A 41 -10.34 0.24 3.81
N THR A 42 -10.58 0.42 2.51
CA THR A 42 -11.93 0.62 1.96
C THR A 42 -12.85 -0.59 2.19
N LEU A 43 -12.29 -1.79 2.31
CA LEU A 43 -13.08 -3.02 2.53
C LEU A 43 -13.80 -3.00 3.89
N PRO A 44 -13.13 -2.89 5.05
CA PRO A 44 -13.79 -2.88 6.35
C PRO A 44 -14.58 -1.59 6.61
N ILE A 45 -14.21 -0.47 5.98
CA ILE A 45 -14.91 0.80 6.14
C ILE A 45 -16.27 0.76 5.47
N HIS A 46 -16.36 0.23 4.24
CA HIS A 46 -17.58 0.33 3.42
C HIS A 46 -18.44 -0.94 3.41
N ARG A 47 -18.01 -2.04 4.03
CA ARG A 47 -18.72 -3.31 3.96
C ARG A 47 -18.79 -4.04 5.30
N HIS A 48 -19.90 -4.72 5.55
CA HIS A 48 -20.09 -5.62 6.70
C HIS A 48 -19.36 -6.95 6.47
N VAL A 49 -18.02 -6.95 6.52
CA VAL A 49 -17.20 -8.13 6.17
C VAL A 49 -16.86 -9.04 7.33
N SER A 50 -16.84 -8.54 8.58
CA SER A 50 -16.31 -9.30 9.73
C SER A 50 -16.99 -10.64 9.96
N ARG A 51 -18.33 -10.67 10.03
CA ARG A 51 -19.10 -11.91 10.22
C ARG A 51 -19.05 -12.85 9.01
N PRO A 52 -19.27 -12.38 7.76
CA PRO A 52 -19.11 -13.23 6.58
C PRO A 52 -17.70 -13.82 6.46
N MET A 53 -16.65 -13.04 6.70
CA MET A 53 -15.27 -13.55 6.66
C MET A 53 -15.00 -14.55 7.78
N GLN A 54 -15.49 -14.32 8.98
CA GLN A 54 -15.40 -15.30 10.08
C GLN A 54 -16.09 -16.62 9.71
N ALA A 55 -17.28 -16.56 9.12
CA ALA A 55 -17.98 -17.76 8.65
C ALA A 55 -17.17 -18.45 7.52
N GLY A 56 -16.65 -17.69 6.56
CA GLY A 56 -15.80 -18.19 5.49
C GLY A 56 -14.54 -18.89 6.00
N LEU A 57 -13.88 -18.34 7.02
CA LEU A 57 -12.73 -18.98 7.69
C LEU A 57 -13.11 -20.31 8.35
N ARG A 58 -14.23 -20.35 9.08
CA ARG A 58 -14.72 -21.56 9.74
C ARG A 58 -15.12 -22.68 8.77
N LEU A 59 -15.62 -22.31 7.60
CA LEU A 59 -16.06 -23.22 6.55
C LEU A 59 -14.95 -23.57 5.54
N GLY A 60 -13.73 -23.04 5.68
CA GLY A 60 -12.64 -23.25 4.72
C GLY A 60 -12.86 -22.56 3.36
N LEU A 61 -13.76 -21.58 3.29
CA LEU A 61 -14.05 -20.78 2.09
C LEU A 61 -13.14 -19.54 1.96
N ILE A 62 -12.36 -19.25 2.99
CA ILE A 62 -11.33 -18.20 3.05
C ILE A 62 -10.07 -18.84 3.58
N ASP A 63 -8.92 -18.50 2.99
CA ASP A 63 -7.63 -19.02 3.40
C ASP A 63 -7.35 -18.67 4.88
N PRO A 64 -6.95 -19.64 5.72
CA PRO A 64 -6.73 -19.42 7.16
C PRO A 64 -5.64 -18.38 7.46
N ILE A 65 -4.73 -18.07 6.53
CA ILE A 65 -3.73 -17.02 6.67
C ILE A 65 -4.36 -15.64 6.94
N VAL A 66 -5.59 -15.42 6.47
CA VAL A 66 -6.35 -14.19 6.69
C VAL A 66 -6.62 -13.94 8.17
N ALA A 67 -6.82 -15.01 8.96
CA ALA A 67 -6.97 -14.89 10.41
C ALA A 67 -5.68 -14.40 11.09
N GLY A 68 -4.52 -14.80 10.57
CA GLY A 68 -3.21 -14.32 11.06
C GLY A 68 -2.92 -12.85 10.71
N ILE A 69 -3.61 -12.29 9.71
CA ILE A 69 -3.47 -10.89 9.29
C ILE A 69 -4.50 -10.00 10.00
N CYS A 70 -5.77 -10.38 9.95
CA CYS A 70 -6.90 -9.54 10.35
C CYS A 70 -7.63 -10.03 11.61
N GLY A 71 -7.18 -11.13 12.22
CA GLY A 71 -7.80 -11.78 13.37
C GLY A 71 -8.85 -12.82 13.01
N ASN A 72 -9.21 -13.67 14.00
CA ASN A 72 -10.23 -14.72 13.85
C ASN A 72 -11.63 -14.18 13.52
N VAL A 73 -11.89 -12.91 13.85
CA VAL A 73 -13.04 -12.14 13.38
C VAL A 73 -12.47 -10.95 12.62
N PRO A 74 -12.20 -11.10 11.30
CA PRO A 74 -11.47 -10.12 10.52
C PRO A 74 -12.08 -8.72 10.62
N PHE A 75 -11.21 -7.71 10.83
CA PHE A 75 -11.60 -6.29 10.91
C PHE A 75 -12.64 -5.97 12.00
N ARG A 76 -12.70 -6.75 13.07
CA ARG A 76 -13.57 -6.44 14.21
C ARG A 76 -13.02 -5.26 15.00
N GLY A 77 -13.74 -4.15 14.97
CA GLY A 77 -13.44 -2.97 15.79
C GLY A 77 -13.73 -3.16 17.31
N PRO A 78 -13.28 -2.24 18.18
CA PRO A 78 -12.50 -1.05 17.80
C PRO A 78 -11.00 -1.34 17.60
N PHE A 79 -10.36 -0.71 16.62
CA PHE A 79 -8.91 -0.68 16.48
C PHE A 79 -8.44 0.58 15.73
N GLY A 80 -7.21 1.05 16.00
CA GLY A 80 -6.59 2.16 15.28
C GLY A 80 -6.40 1.82 13.80
N ILE A 81 -6.89 2.68 12.90
CA ILE A 81 -6.84 2.49 11.45
C ILE A 81 -5.81 3.41 10.79
N GLY A 82 -5.44 3.09 9.56
CA GLY A 82 -4.47 3.83 8.75
C GLY A 82 -3.04 3.34 8.97
N HIS A 83 -2.32 3.20 7.87
CA HIS A 83 -0.95 2.68 7.86
C HIS A 83 -0.06 3.36 6.81
N GLU A 84 -0.44 4.57 6.40
CA GLU A 84 0.36 5.44 5.53
C GLU A 84 0.48 6.81 6.18
N CYS A 85 1.71 7.27 6.45
CA CYS A 85 1.94 8.61 6.96
C CYS A 85 3.30 9.20 6.59
N VAL A 86 3.32 10.54 6.54
CA VAL A 86 4.51 11.36 6.68
C VAL A 86 4.45 12.00 8.05
N ALA A 87 5.53 11.91 8.80
CA ALA A 87 5.56 12.34 10.19
C ALA A 87 6.78 13.20 10.50
N GLU A 88 6.68 13.97 11.58
CA GLU A 88 7.79 14.74 12.17
C GLU A 88 8.29 14.03 13.42
N VAL A 89 9.60 13.89 13.56
CA VAL A 89 10.23 13.29 14.74
C VAL A 89 10.12 14.26 15.91
N VAL A 90 9.54 13.81 17.03
CA VAL A 90 9.35 14.66 18.23
C VAL A 90 10.16 14.21 19.45
N ALA A 91 10.55 12.94 19.51
CA ALA A 91 11.44 12.43 20.55
C ALA A 91 12.21 11.21 20.05
N LEU A 92 13.41 11.03 20.57
CA LEU A 92 14.32 9.94 20.22
C LEU A 92 14.88 9.28 21.47
N GLY A 93 15.02 7.96 21.43
CA GLY A 93 15.76 7.18 22.43
C GLY A 93 17.27 7.43 22.30
N GLY A 94 18.00 7.19 23.38
CA GLY A 94 19.43 7.56 23.47
C GLY A 94 20.40 6.80 22.55
N GLU A 95 19.94 5.73 21.88
CA GLU A 95 20.74 4.97 20.91
C GLU A 95 20.37 5.28 19.45
N VAL A 96 19.38 6.15 19.20
CA VAL A 96 19.00 6.54 17.85
C VAL A 96 19.99 7.56 17.31
N THR A 97 20.62 7.26 16.18
CA THR A 97 21.67 8.07 15.56
C THR A 97 21.35 8.54 14.14
N GLY A 98 20.42 7.84 13.46
CA GLY A 98 20.07 8.09 12.05
C GLY A 98 19.06 9.22 11.84
N SER A 99 18.46 9.77 12.91
CA SER A 99 17.44 10.81 12.83
C SER A 99 17.64 11.87 13.91
N ALA A 100 17.10 13.07 13.69
CA ALA A 100 17.03 14.16 14.64
C ALA A 100 15.58 14.60 14.90
N VAL A 101 15.36 15.24 16.06
CA VAL A 101 14.05 15.87 16.34
C VAL A 101 13.82 16.97 15.30
N GLY A 102 12.60 17.01 14.73
CA GLY A 102 12.24 17.90 13.63
C GLY A 102 12.44 17.30 12.22
N ASP A 103 13.12 16.16 12.09
CA ASP A 103 13.22 15.46 10.80
C ASP A 103 11.84 15.05 10.28
N ILE A 104 11.67 15.18 8.97
CA ILE A 104 10.50 14.65 8.25
C ILE A 104 10.79 13.25 7.77
N VAL A 105 9.92 12.31 8.11
CA VAL A 105 10.15 10.89 7.86
C VAL A 105 8.92 10.18 7.29
N ILE A 106 9.16 9.16 6.49
CA ILE A 106 8.18 8.12 6.14
C ILE A 106 8.32 6.98 7.14
N VAL A 107 7.19 6.49 7.63
CA VAL A 107 7.11 5.29 8.47
C VAL A 107 6.56 4.13 7.65
N PRO A 108 7.31 3.05 7.40
CA PRO A 108 6.77 1.85 6.74
C PRO A 108 5.59 1.26 7.51
N TRP A 109 4.57 0.79 6.81
CA TRP A 109 3.39 0.21 7.45
C TRP A 109 3.70 -1.02 8.31
N ALA A 110 4.68 -1.85 7.88
CA ALA A 110 5.09 -3.05 8.60
C ALA A 110 6.20 -2.75 9.61
N VAL A 111 6.01 -3.17 10.84
CA VAL A 111 6.99 -2.99 11.91
C VAL A 111 8.09 -4.05 11.79
N SER A 112 9.35 -3.63 11.71
CA SER A 112 10.49 -4.50 11.49
C SER A 112 11.73 -4.06 12.25
N CYS A 113 12.60 -5.03 12.61
CA CYS A 113 13.78 -4.76 13.45
C CYS A 113 15.05 -4.40 12.66
N GLY A 114 15.11 -4.74 11.37
CA GLY A 114 16.32 -4.59 10.55
C GLY A 114 17.33 -5.72 10.63
N ASP A 115 17.37 -6.48 11.73
CA ASP A 115 18.48 -7.38 12.08
C ASP A 115 18.19 -8.88 11.93
N CYS A 116 16.92 -9.30 11.97
CA CYS A 116 16.59 -10.73 11.80
C CYS A 116 16.83 -11.22 10.38
N VAL A 117 16.80 -12.55 10.19
CA VAL A 117 17.08 -13.18 8.89
C VAL A 117 16.17 -12.64 7.79
N GLU A 118 14.88 -12.49 8.08
CA GLU A 118 13.88 -11.99 7.15
C GLU A 118 14.17 -10.53 6.78
N CYS A 119 14.44 -9.67 7.75
CA CYS A 119 14.77 -8.27 7.50
C CYS A 119 16.05 -8.11 6.65
N ARG A 120 17.10 -8.87 6.95
CA ARG A 120 18.34 -8.86 6.14
C ARG A 120 18.15 -9.35 4.70
N ARG A 121 17.13 -10.17 4.45
CA ARG A 121 16.71 -10.60 3.10
C ARG A 121 15.77 -9.59 2.42
N GLY A 122 15.47 -8.46 3.05
CA GLY A 122 14.48 -7.49 2.55
C GLY A 122 13.02 -7.86 2.81
N LEU A 123 12.74 -8.95 3.52
CA LEU A 123 11.38 -9.43 3.82
C LEU A 123 10.83 -8.78 5.10
N THR A 124 10.86 -7.44 5.18
CA THR A 124 10.60 -6.68 6.40
C THR A 124 9.18 -6.86 6.96
N ALA A 125 8.17 -7.08 6.11
CA ALA A 125 6.82 -7.41 6.57
C ALA A 125 6.70 -8.83 7.19
N LYS A 126 7.77 -9.62 7.16
CA LYS A 126 7.90 -10.96 7.78
C LYS A 126 8.91 -10.97 8.92
N CYS A 127 9.16 -9.83 9.55
CA CYS A 127 10.09 -9.70 10.66
C CYS A 127 9.76 -10.69 11.78
N SER A 128 10.67 -11.62 12.07
CA SER A 128 10.49 -12.64 13.13
C SER A 128 10.65 -12.08 14.54
N THR A 129 11.28 -10.91 14.71
CA THR A 129 11.43 -10.25 16.01
C THR A 129 10.14 -9.58 16.49
N THR A 130 9.37 -8.99 15.59
CA THR A 130 8.19 -8.17 15.94
C THR A 130 6.87 -8.89 15.73
N SER A 131 6.82 -9.91 14.86
CA SER A 131 5.60 -10.64 14.53
C SER A 131 5.44 -11.88 15.39
N ALA A 132 4.30 -11.98 16.06
CA ALA A 132 3.86 -13.21 16.75
C ALA A 132 3.02 -14.12 15.82
N GLY A 133 2.83 -13.75 14.56
CA GLY A 133 1.96 -14.44 13.61
C GLY A 133 2.40 -14.23 12.16
N VAL A 134 1.48 -13.81 11.29
CA VAL A 134 1.75 -13.64 9.86
C VAL A 134 2.52 -12.36 9.57
N LEU A 135 2.22 -11.27 10.27
CA LEU A 135 2.87 -9.97 10.12
C LEU A 135 2.75 -9.12 11.39
N SER A 136 3.53 -8.03 11.44
CA SER A 136 3.48 -7.00 12.47
C SER A 136 3.29 -5.65 11.77
N ALA A 137 2.22 -4.91 12.11
CA ALA A 137 1.80 -3.77 11.31
C ALA A 137 0.98 -2.74 12.08
N PHE A 138 1.12 -1.48 11.69
CA PHE A 138 0.20 -0.41 12.07
C PHE A 138 -1.13 -0.58 11.32
N GLY A 139 -2.25 -0.19 11.94
CA GLY A 139 -3.54 -0.03 11.27
C GLY A 139 -4.32 -1.31 10.92
N PHE A 140 -3.79 -2.49 11.23
CA PHE A 140 -4.44 -3.78 10.91
C PHE A 140 -5.16 -4.44 12.09
N GLY A 141 -5.15 -3.78 13.24
CA GLY A 141 -5.78 -4.28 14.46
C GLY A 141 -4.90 -5.22 15.28
N PRO A 142 -5.45 -5.80 16.38
CA PRO A 142 -4.68 -6.51 17.40
C PRO A 142 -3.94 -7.77 16.90
N ALA A 143 -4.42 -8.42 15.84
CA ALA A 143 -3.77 -9.62 15.29
C ALA A 143 -2.38 -9.29 14.68
N SER A 144 -2.17 -8.03 14.28
CA SER A 144 -0.91 -7.54 13.73
C SER A 144 -0.02 -6.82 14.76
N GLY A 145 -0.37 -6.93 16.04
CA GLY A 145 0.40 -6.38 17.16
C GLY A 145 -0.22 -5.13 17.80
N PRO A 146 0.38 -4.64 18.89
CA PRO A 146 -0.16 -3.53 19.70
C PRO A 146 0.30 -2.15 19.21
N TRP A 147 0.38 -1.95 17.90
CA TRP A 147 1.03 -0.77 17.33
C TRP A 147 0.10 0.44 17.16
N GLY A 148 -1.22 0.22 17.12
CA GLY A 148 -2.22 1.26 16.81
C GLY A 148 -2.30 1.57 15.32
N GLY A 149 -2.92 2.71 14.98
CA GLY A 149 -3.03 3.23 13.62
C GLY A 149 -2.19 4.48 13.40
N MET A 150 -1.81 4.75 12.16
CA MET A 150 -1.00 5.93 11.82
C MET A 150 -1.80 7.24 11.75
N VAL A 151 -3.13 7.18 11.79
CA VAL A 151 -3.97 8.37 11.93
C VAL A 151 -4.15 8.64 13.43
N ALA A 152 -3.09 9.19 14.03
CA ALA A 152 -3.01 9.47 15.47
C ALA A 152 -2.21 10.75 15.72
N ASP A 153 -2.42 11.36 16.90
CA ASP A 153 -1.67 12.58 17.25
C ASP A 153 -0.18 12.29 17.40
N LEU A 154 0.18 11.14 17.97
CA LEU A 154 1.55 10.67 18.16
C LEU A 154 1.66 9.17 17.88
N LEU A 155 2.83 8.72 17.47
CA LEU A 155 3.16 7.31 17.24
C LEU A 155 4.51 6.96 17.86
N ARG A 156 4.57 5.81 18.57
CA ARG A 156 5.85 5.21 18.96
C ARG A 156 6.34 4.30 17.84
N ILE A 157 7.56 4.54 17.40
CA ILE A 157 8.25 3.75 16.38
C ILE A 157 9.39 2.99 17.04
N PRO A 158 9.33 1.66 17.10
CA PRO A 158 10.47 0.86 17.57
C PRO A 158 11.55 0.80 16.47
N PHE A 159 12.80 0.50 16.86
CA PHE A 159 13.91 0.36 15.92
C PHE A 159 14.06 1.55 14.97
N ALA A 160 14.06 2.76 15.51
CA ALA A 160 13.91 4.02 14.78
C ALA A 160 14.94 4.18 13.65
N ASP A 161 16.21 3.84 13.84
CA ASP A 161 17.24 3.92 12.79
C ASP A 161 16.94 3.02 11.58
N HIS A 162 16.20 1.94 11.80
CA HIS A 162 15.73 1.09 10.70
C HIS A 162 14.39 1.57 10.15
N MET A 163 13.42 1.90 11.02
CA MET A 163 12.04 2.19 10.63
C MET A 163 11.82 3.57 10.05
N LEU A 164 12.61 4.58 10.45
CA LEU A 164 12.43 5.93 9.95
C LEU A 164 13.24 6.13 8.66
N VAL A 165 12.59 6.62 7.61
CA VAL A 165 13.25 6.99 6.36
C VAL A 165 13.02 8.47 6.12
N LYS A 166 14.11 9.26 6.09
CA LYS A 166 14.01 10.71 5.88
C LYS A 166 13.45 11.03 4.50
N VAL A 167 12.55 12.00 4.47
CA VAL A 167 12.11 12.61 3.21
C VAL A 167 13.24 13.52 2.71
N PRO A 168 13.65 13.43 1.44
CA PRO A 168 14.64 14.33 0.87
C PRO A 168 14.25 15.81 1.04
N ASP A 169 15.24 16.66 1.31
CA ASP A 169 15.03 18.09 1.47
C ASP A 169 14.41 18.70 0.21
N GLY A 170 13.42 19.56 0.39
CA GLY A 170 12.70 20.23 -0.69
C GLY A 170 11.62 19.39 -1.37
N LEU A 171 11.51 18.10 -1.08
CA LEU A 171 10.43 17.27 -1.62
C LEU A 171 9.12 17.57 -0.89
N ASP A 172 8.06 17.89 -1.66
CA ASP A 172 6.73 18.10 -1.09
C ASP A 172 6.22 16.82 -0.40
N PRO A 173 5.93 16.87 0.90
CA PRO A 173 5.40 15.72 1.64
C PRO A 173 4.10 15.14 1.08
N LEU A 174 3.29 15.90 0.33
CA LEU A 174 2.09 15.38 -0.34
C LEU A 174 2.42 14.37 -1.45
N ARG A 175 3.54 14.53 -2.14
CA ARG A 175 4.00 13.57 -3.17
C ARG A 175 4.29 12.19 -2.60
N VAL A 176 4.71 12.13 -1.35
CA VAL A 176 5.10 10.88 -0.68
C VAL A 176 4.06 10.41 0.35
N ALA A 177 2.86 10.99 0.35
CA ALA A 177 1.79 10.66 1.29
C ALA A 177 1.45 9.16 1.33
N ALA A 178 1.59 8.45 0.21
CA ALA A 178 1.31 7.01 0.08
C ALA A 178 2.57 6.13 0.08
N ALA A 179 3.76 6.69 0.37
CA ALA A 179 5.02 5.96 0.29
C ALA A 179 5.15 4.86 1.36
N SER A 180 4.45 4.99 2.47
CA SER A 180 4.41 3.97 3.53
C SER A 180 3.81 2.63 3.09
N ASP A 181 3.02 2.60 1.99
CA ASP A 181 2.37 1.39 1.48
C ASP A 181 2.08 1.44 -0.03
N ASN A 182 0.99 2.08 -0.49
CA ASN A 182 0.46 1.90 -1.85
C ASN A 182 1.44 2.34 -2.95
N LEU A 183 2.19 3.41 -2.77
CA LEU A 183 3.18 3.86 -3.75
C LEU A 183 4.39 2.92 -3.79
N SER A 184 4.84 2.41 -2.65
CA SER A 184 5.89 1.39 -2.57
C SER A 184 5.42 0.04 -3.12
N ASP A 185 4.14 -0.31 -2.91
CA ASP A 185 3.56 -1.52 -3.49
C ASP A 185 3.50 -1.44 -5.02
N ALA A 186 3.12 -0.28 -5.56
CA ALA A 186 3.18 -0.02 -7.00
C ALA A 186 4.62 -0.14 -7.55
N TRP A 187 5.62 0.43 -6.87
CA TRP A 187 7.03 0.34 -7.25
C TRP A 187 7.48 -1.11 -7.48
N ARG A 188 7.22 -2.00 -6.50
CA ARG A 188 7.63 -3.41 -6.63
C ARG A 188 6.97 -4.16 -7.78
N THR A 189 5.83 -3.65 -8.29
CA THR A 189 5.08 -4.32 -9.36
C THR A 189 5.60 -4.00 -10.76
N VAL A 190 6.34 -2.92 -10.94
CA VAL A 190 6.80 -2.49 -12.27
C VAL A 190 8.30 -2.23 -12.34
N VAL A 191 8.88 -1.51 -11.38
CA VAL A 191 10.24 -1.00 -11.51
C VAL A 191 11.29 -2.09 -11.64
N PRO A 192 11.35 -3.11 -10.76
CA PRO A 192 12.37 -4.15 -10.87
C PRO A 192 12.32 -4.96 -12.18
N MET A 193 11.15 -5.05 -12.81
CA MET A 193 10.99 -5.73 -14.10
C MET A 193 11.42 -4.84 -15.27
N LEU A 194 11.12 -3.53 -15.21
CA LEU A 194 11.56 -2.58 -16.24
C LEU A 194 13.07 -2.33 -16.19
N GLU A 195 13.70 -2.40 -15.02
CA GLU A 195 15.16 -2.38 -14.91
C GLU A 195 15.82 -3.55 -15.66
N GLN A 196 15.17 -4.73 -15.66
CA GLN A 196 15.63 -5.90 -16.43
C GLN A 196 15.26 -5.84 -17.92
N ARG A 197 14.25 -5.05 -18.27
CA ARG A 197 13.72 -4.89 -19.65
C ARG A 197 13.45 -3.41 -19.95
N PRO A 198 14.49 -2.58 -20.13
CA PRO A 198 14.33 -1.17 -20.47
C PRO A 198 13.48 -0.99 -21.75
N GLY A 199 12.52 -0.07 -21.71
CA GLY A 199 11.58 0.13 -22.82
C GLY A 199 10.48 -0.92 -22.93
N GLY A 200 10.38 -1.87 -22.00
CA GLY A 200 9.37 -2.91 -22.00
C GLY A 200 7.94 -2.37 -21.95
N SER A 201 6.98 -3.19 -22.39
CA SER A 201 5.56 -2.86 -22.42
C SER A 201 4.86 -3.25 -21.12
N VAL A 202 3.97 -2.40 -20.61
CA VAL A 202 3.28 -2.58 -19.34
C VAL A 202 1.76 -2.50 -19.51
N LEU A 203 1.06 -3.50 -18.98
CA LEU A 203 -0.39 -3.50 -18.79
C LEU A 203 -0.72 -3.29 -17.31
N VAL A 204 -1.61 -2.36 -17.01
CA VAL A 204 -2.17 -2.21 -15.67
C VAL A 204 -3.68 -2.46 -15.72
N LEU A 205 -4.13 -3.50 -15.01
CA LEU A 205 -5.56 -3.76 -14.81
C LEU A 205 -6.02 -3.08 -13.52
N GLY A 206 -6.73 -1.97 -13.65
CA GLY A 206 -7.33 -1.23 -12.55
C GLY A 206 -8.47 -2.00 -11.89
N GLY A 207 -8.80 -1.66 -10.66
CA GLY A 207 -9.87 -2.37 -9.93
C GLY A 207 -9.91 -2.06 -8.44
N ALA A 208 -9.79 -3.09 -7.60
CA ALA A 208 -9.84 -2.95 -6.15
C ALA A 208 -8.57 -2.28 -5.58
N ALA A 209 -7.40 -2.57 -6.15
CA ALA A 209 -6.15 -1.87 -5.87
C ALA A 209 -6.10 -0.55 -6.68
N GLN A 210 -6.89 0.42 -6.24
CA GLN A 210 -7.25 1.62 -7.00
C GLN A 210 -6.05 2.54 -7.25
N SER A 211 -5.43 3.02 -6.17
CA SER A 211 -4.29 3.92 -6.24
C SER A 211 -3.00 3.20 -6.61
N ILE A 212 -2.82 1.94 -6.18
CA ILE A 212 -1.66 1.12 -6.53
C ILE A 212 -1.55 0.99 -8.06
N GLY A 213 -2.67 0.68 -8.74
CA GLY A 213 -2.67 0.59 -10.21
C GLY A 213 -2.29 1.90 -10.89
N LEU A 214 -2.79 3.04 -10.40
CA LEU A 214 -2.46 4.35 -10.96
C LEU A 214 -1.00 4.73 -10.72
N TYR A 215 -0.48 4.51 -9.50
CA TYR A 215 0.94 4.69 -9.22
C TYR A 215 1.81 3.79 -10.10
N ALA A 216 1.41 2.52 -10.31
CA ALA A 216 2.14 1.59 -11.15
C ALA A 216 2.19 2.06 -12.61
N ALA A 217 1.08 2.57 -13.15
CA ALA A 217 1.04 3.15 -14.49
C ALA A 217 1.97 4.36 -14.62
N GLY A 218 1.88 5.32 -13.68
CA GLY A 218 2.75 6.51 -13.69
C GLY A 218 4.22 6.17 -13.52
N LEU A 219 4.56 5.26 -12.59
CA LEU A 219 5.94 4.78 -12.41
C LEU A 219 6.47 4.07 -13.65
N ALA A 220 5.66 3.28 -14.35
CA ALA A 220 6.06 2.63 -15.59
C ALA A 220 6.40 3.67 -16.69
N VAL A 221 5.59 4.70 -16.83
CA VAL A 221 5.86 5.81 -17.78
C VAL A 221 7.16 6.52 -17.39
N ALA A 222 7.32 6.91 -16.13
CA ALA A 222 8.49 7.62 -15.66
C ALA A 222 9.79 6.77 -15.69
N GLN A 223 9.67 5.45 -15.65
CA GLN A 223 10.78 4.51 -15.87
C GLN A 223 11.10 4.26 -17.36
N GLY A 224 10.43 4.95 -18.29
CA GLY A 224 10.71 4.85 -19.72
C GLY A 224 10.15 3.57 -20.38
N ALA A 225 9.06 3.01 -19.87
CA ALA A 225 8.36 1.94 -20.57
C ALA A 225 7.93 2.40 -21.98
N GLY A 226 8.11 1.54 -22.99
CA GLY A 226 7.77 1.87 -24.36
C GLY A 226 6.26 1.99 -24.63
N VAL A 227 5.47 1.24 -23.87
CA VAL A 227 4.00 1.27 -23.87
C VAL A 227 3.51 1.07 -22.45
N VAL A 228 2.53 1.90 -22.04
CA VAL A 228 1.81 1.71 -20.77
C VAL A 228 0.31 1.81 -21.04
N ASP A 229 -0.39 0.70 -20.99
CA ASP A 229 -1.84 0.62 -21.11
C ASP A 229 -2.49 0.46 -19.73
N TYR A 230 -3.39 1.38 -19.38
CA TYR A 230 -4.19 1.33 -18.15
C TYR A 230 -5.64 1.02 -18.48
N VAL A 231 -6.19 -0.05 -17.89
CA VAL A 231 -7.53 -0.55 -18.21
C VAL A 231 -8.43 -0.46 -16.98
N ASP A 232 -9.51 0.31 -17.04
CA ASP A 232 -10.50 0.45 -15.94
C ASP A 232 -11.89 0.77 -16.52
N HIS A 233 -12.92 0.65 -15.69
CA HIS A 233 -14.28 1.08 -16.01
C HIS A 233 -14.62 2.49 -15.46
N ARG A 234 -13.78 3.06 -14.60
CA ARG A 234 -13.99 4.34 -13.91
C ARG A 234 -13.36 5.49 -14.68
N THR A 235 -14.19 6.45 -15.11
CA THR A 235 -13.74 7.65 -15.86
C THR A 235 -12.65 8.41 -15.10
N GLU A 236 -12.89 8.72 -13.81
CA GLU A 236 -11.94 9.46 -12.99
C GLU A 236 -10.53 8.83 -12.99
N ARG A 237 -10.44 7.50 -12.93
CA ARG A 237 -9.14 6.82 -12.92
C ARG A 237 -8.48 6.78 -14.29
N LEU A 238 -9.27 6.66 -15.36
CA LEU A 238 -8.76 6.76 -16.72
C LEU A 238 -8.13 8.14 -16.96
N GLU A 239 -8.80 9.21 -16.54
CA GLU A 239 -8.29 10.58 -16.64
C GLU A 239 -7.00 10.79 -15.82
N ILE A 240 -6.90 10.17 -14.63
CA ILE A 240 -5.66 10.20 -13.82
C ILE A 240 -4.54 9.45 -14.54
N ALA A 241 -4.81 8.27 -15.08
CA ALA A 241 -3.81 7.49 -15.82
C ALA A 241 -3.27 8.27 -17.06
N GLU A 242 -4.14 8.95 -17.78
CA GLU A 242 -3.75 9.83 -18.90
C GLU A 242 -2.88 11.01 -18.42
N LYS A 243 -3.22 11.66 -17.30
CA LYS A 243 -2.39 12.72 -16.69
C LYS A 243 -1.00 12.22 -16.28
N LEU A 244 -0.88 10.95 -15.94
CA LEU A 244 0.38 10.29 -15.62
C LEU A 244 1.13 9.78 -16.87
N GLY A 245 0.59 10.00 -18.08
CA GLY A 245 1.21 9.65 -19.36
C GLY A 245 0.89 8.24 -19.87
N ALA A 246 0.02 7.48 -19.21
CA ALA A 246 -0.41 6.16 -19.69
C ALA A 246 -1.54 6.29 -20.72
N THR A 247 -1.66 5.30 -21.61
CA THR A 247 -2.82 5.18 -22.50
C THR A 247 -3.97 4.52 -21.77
N ALA A 248 -5.08 5.23 -21.59
CA ALA A 248 -6.23 4.74 -20.87
C ALA A 248 -7.24 4.02 -21.78
N HIS A 249 -7.70 2.85 -21.34
CA HIS A 249 -8.68 2.04 -22.06
C HIS A 249 -9.89 1.75 -21.18
N ARG A 250 -11.06 2.21 -21.64
CA ARG A 250 -12.32 1.96 -20.96
C ARG A 250 -12.86 0.57 -21.28
N VAL A 251 -13.18 -0.18 -20.22
CA VAL A 251 -13.87 -1.48 -20.34
C VAL A 251 -15.22 -1.44 -19.61
N PRO A 252 -16.17 -2.31 -19.96
CA PRO A 252 -17.42 -2.43 -19.22
C PRO A 252 -17.19 -2.86 -17.77
N LYS A 253 -18.03 -2.36 -16.86
CA LYS A 253 -18.04 -2.85 -15.48
C LYS A 253 -18.48 -4.31 -15.46
N GLY A 254 -17.69 -5.18 -14.87
CA GLY A 254 -18.01 -6.60 -14.73
C GLY A 254 -16.81 -7.51 -14.91
N LYS A 255 -17.05 -8.68 -15.52
CA LYS A 255 -15.99 -9.65 -15.75
C LYS A 255 -15.12 -9.22 -16.93
N LEU A 256 -13.85 -8.90 -16.65
CA LEU A 256 -12.85 -8.59 -17.67
C LEU A 256 -12.56 -9.83 -18.54
N ARG A 257 -12.34 -9.62 -19.84
CA ARG A 257 -11.98 -10.64 -20.83
C ARG A 257 -10.73 -10.20 -21.58
N LEU A 258 -9.99 -11.15 -22.13
CA LEU A 258 -8.80 -10.86 -22.94
C LEU A 258 -9.15 -10.01 -24.19
N SER A 259 -10.32 -10.24 -24.78
CA SER A 259 -10.82 -9.45 -25.91
C SER A 259 -11.13 -7.99 -25.58
N ASP A 260 -11.18 -7.62 -24.30
CA ASP A 260 -11.41 -6.24 -23.85
C ASP A 260 -10.10 -5.42 -23.85
N LEU A 261 -8.95 -6.09 -24.03
CA LEU A 261 -7.63 -5.46 -24.05
C LEU A 261 -7.27 -4.92 -25.44
N PRO A 262 -6.26 -4.03 -25.56
CA PRO A 262 -5.82 -3.42 -26.82
C PRO A 262 -5.24 -4.36 -27.89
N GLY A 263 -5.30 -5.69 -27.71
CA GLY A 263 -4.87 -6.68 -28.70
C GLY A 263 -3.35 -6.82 -28.89
N ARG A 264 -2.57 -6.43 -27.88
CA ARG A 264 -1.10 -6.60 -27.84
C ARG A 264 -0.69 -7.44 -26.62
N SER A 265 0.56 -7.90 -26.63
CA SER A 265 1.16 -8.60 -25.48
C SER A 265 2.08 -7.66 -24.72
N TYR A 266 2.34 -7.96 -23.42
CA TYR A 266 3.05 -7.09 -22.50
C TYR A 266 4.18 -7.84 -21.78
N ASP A 267 5.28 -7.14 -21.52
CA ASP A 267 6.40 -7.67 -20.74
C ASP A 267 6.06 -7.73 -19.25
N VAL A 268 5.26 -6.77 -18.77
CA VAL A 268 4.80 -6.67 -17.39
C VAL A 268 3.30 -6.46 -17.37
N ALA A 269 2.58 -7.24 -16.55
CA ALA A 269 1.18 -7.01 -16.24
C ALA A 269 1.01 -6.79 -14.72
N VAL A 270 0.37 -5.69 -14.33
CA VAL A 270 -0.02 -5.39 -12.94
C VAL A 270 -1.51 -5.71 -12.78
N GLU A 271 -1.79 -6.69 -11.92
CA GLU A 271 -3.17 -7.11 -11.65
C GLU A 271 -3.69 -6.41 -10.39
N GLY A 272 -4.57 -5.43 -10.57
CA GLY A 272 -5.21 -4.65 -9.50
C GLY A 272 -6.70 -4.93 -9.33
N THR A 273 -7.29 -5.88 -10.09
CA THR A 273 -8.73 -6.15 -10.01
C THR A 273 -9.12 -6.95 -8.77
N SER A 274 -8.20 -7.73 -8.19
CA SER A 274 -8.45 -8.71 -7.10
C SER A 274 -9.44 -9.81 -7.48
N THR A 275 -9.45 -10.23 -8.75
CA THR A 275 -10.34 -11.27 -9.25
C THR A 275 -9.60 -12.38 -10.00
N ALA A 276 -10.13 -13.62 -9.94
CA ALA A 276 -9.56 -14.72 -10.72
C ALA A 276 -9.59 -14.45 -12.23
N ALA A 277 -10.60 -13.73 -12.73
CA ALA A 277 -10.67 -13.31 -14.12
C ALA A 277 -9.57 -12.31 -14.49
N GLY A 278 -9.25 -11.36 -13.59
CA GLY A 278 -8.16 -10.41 -13.78
C GLY A 278 -6.81 -11.11 -13.86
N ILE A 279 -6.53 -12.07 -12.94
CA ILE A 279 -5.31 -12.90 -13.00
C ILE A 279 -5.21 -13.66 -14.33
N ASP A 280 -6.28 -14.33 -14.76
CA ASP A 280 -6.28 -15.09 -16.03
C ASP A 280 -5.98 -14.18 -17.22
N VAL A 281 -6.64 -13.02 -17.29
CA VAL A 281 -6.44 -12.02 -18.35
C VAL A 281 -5.02 -11.44 -18.32
N ALA A 282 -4.54 -11.04 -17.13
CA ALA A 282 -3.19 -10.49 -16.97
C ALA A 282 -2.11 -11.48 -17.44
N ILE A 283 -2.21 -12.74 -17.03
CA ILE A 283 -1.24 -13.78 -17.41
C ILE A 283 -1.29 -14.08 -18.92
N ARG A 284 -2.49 -14.16 -19.51
CA ARG A 284 -2.66 -14.46 -20.93
C ARG A 284 -2.26 -13.30 -21.85
N SER A 285 -2.14 -12.10 -21.31
CA SER A 285 -1.68 -10.91 -22.06
C SER A 285 -0.14 -10.79 -22.11
N LEU A 286 0.61 -11.70 -21.46
CA LEU A 286 2.06 -11.58 -21.39
C LEU A 286 2.76 -12.01 -22.68
N THR A 287 3.87 -11.36 -22.97
CA THR A 287 4.89 -11.87 -23.93
C THR A 287 5.58 -13.11 -23.36
N PRO A 288 6.27 -13.91 -24.17
CA PRO A 288 7.12 -14.98 -23.66
C PRO A 288 8.14 -14.45 -22.64
N GLY A 289 8.20 -15.13 -21.47
CA GLY A 289 9.03 -14.70 -20.33
C GLY A 289 8.50 -13.46 -19.59
N GLY A 290 7.27 -13.03 -19.83
CA GLY A 290 6.67 -11.86 -19.17
C GLY A 290 6.30 -12.12 -17.71
N HIS A 291 6.08 -11.03 -16.97
CA HIS A 291 5.81 -11.04 -15.53
C HIS A 291 4.41 -10.48 -15.20
N CYS A 292 3.57 -11.27 -14.54
CA CYS A 292 2.34 -10.80 -13.90
C CYS A 292 2.61 -10.54 -12.42
N ASN A 293 2.38 -9.31 -11.94
CA ASN A 293 2.48 -8.93 -10.54
C ASN A 293 1.07 -8.65 -9.98
N ALA A 294 0.62 -9.51 -9.05
CA ALA A 294 -0.67 -9.34 -8.40
C ALA A 294 -0.56 -8.39 -7.20
N ALA A 295 -1.25 -7.26 -7.28
CA ALA A 295 -1.36 -6.25 -6.22
C ALA A 295 -2.64 -6.38 -5.38
N GLY A 296 -3.55 -7.26 -5.79
CA GLY A 296 -4.85 -7.43 -5.15
C GLY A 296 -4.89 -8.47 -4.04
N TYR A 297 -6.05 -8.57 -3.36
CA TYR A 297 -6.36 -9.58 -2.35
C TYR A 297 -7.25 -10.68 -2.95
N TYR A 298 -6.84 -11.94 -2.80
CA TYR A 298 -7.57 -13.11 -3.29
C TYR A 298 -8.01 -13.95 -2.09
N LEU A 299 -9.16 -13.62 -1.52
CA LEU A 299 -9.67 -14.23 -0.29
C LEU A 299 -10.06 -15.71 -0.41
N PRO A 300 -10.71 -16.18 -1.50
CA PRO A 300 -11.05 -17.59 -1.63
C PRO A 300 -9.77 -18.45 -1.83
N PRO A 301 -9.65 -19.61 -1.16
CA PRO A 301 -8.58 -20.55 -1.45
C PRO A 301 -8.71 -21.12 -2.86
N GLY A 302 -7.59 -21.47 -3.49
CA GLY A 302 -7.60 -22.12 -4.79
C GLY A 302 -8.01 -21.21 -5.96
N THR A 303 -7.59 -19.94 -5.95
CA THR A 303 -7.72 -19.07 -7.13
C THR A 303 -7.09 -19.75 -8.35
N LYS A 304 -7.88 -19.93 -9.42
CA LYS A 304 -7.42 -20.61 -10.65
C LYS A 304 -6.42 -19.75 -11.40
N VAL A 305 -5.32 -20.37 -11.81
CA VAL A 305 -4.26 -19.78 -12.65
C VAL A 305 -4.07 -20.64 -13.90
N PRO A 306 -3.83 -20.05 -15.08
CA PRO A 306 -3.68 -20.81 -16.34
C PRO A 306 -2.27 -21.40 -16.44
N ILE A 307 -1.93 -22.39 -15.61
CA ILE A 307 -0.58 -22.97 -15.46
C ILE A 307 0.01 -23.47 -16.78
N MET A 308 -0.76 -24.16 -17.64
CA MET A 308 -0.26 -24.66 -18.92
C MET A 308 0.05 -23.51 -19.91
N HIS A 309 -0.70 -22.42 -19.84
CA HIS A 309 -0.37 -21.22 -20.61
C HIS A 309 0.93 -20.58 -20.09
N MET A 310 1.09 -20.50 -18.78
CA MET A 310 2.33 -20.01 -18.16
C MET A 310 3.53 -20.87 -18.56
N TYR A 311 3.37 -22.21 -18.51
CA TYR A 311 4.42 -23.14 -18.93
C TYR A 311 4.82 -22.93 -20.39
N GLY A 312 3.85 -22.84 -21.31
CA GLY A 312 4.13 -22.65 -22.74
C GLY A 312 4.66 -21.27 -23.11
N ASN A 313 4.53 -20.28 -22.19
CA ASN A 313 4.94 -18.89 -22.41
C ASN A 313 6.09 -18.45 -21.48
N ASP A 314 6.68 -19.36 -20.71
CA ASP A 314 7.70 -19.03 -19.68
C ASP A 314 7.29 -17.87 -18.76
N ALA A 315 5.99 -17.75 -18.47
CA ALA A 315 5.45 -16.62 -17.73
C ALA A 315 5.66 -16.76 -16.23
N THR A 316 5.91 -15.65 -15.55
CA THR A 316 6.03 -15.59 -14.09
C THR A 316 4.80 -14.93 -13.47
N LEU A 317 4.22 -15.55 -12.43
CA LEU A 317 3.26 -14.91 -11.54
C LEU A 317 3.93 -14.63 -10.20
N ARG A 318 3.95 -13.37 -9.79
CA ARG A 318 4.43 -12.92 -8.49
C ARG A 318 3.27 -12.42 -7.64
N VAL A 319 3.09 -13.04 -6.47
CA VAL A 319 2.13 -12.63 -5.44
C VAL A 319 2.91 -12.38 -4.14
N GLY A 320 2.58 -11.33 -3.40
CA GLY A 320 3.27 -11.07 -2.13
C GLY A 320 2.88 -9.75 -1.50
N ILE A 321 3.24 -9.63 -0.23
CA ILE A 321 3.08 -8.42 0.57
C ILE A 321 4.18 -7.42 0.19
N SER A 322 3.88 -6.13 0.24
CA SER A 322 4.86 -5.07 0.05
C SER A 322 5.84 -5.01 1.22
N HIS A 323 7.12 -5.19 0.93
CA HIS A 323 8.23 -4.98 1.87
C HIS A 323 8.74 -3.54 1.70
N VAL A 324 8.03 -2.58 2.27
CA VAL A 324 8.18 -1.14 2.01
C VAL A 324 9.57 -0.62 2.41
N ARG A 325 10.07 -1.00 3.59
CA ARG A 325 11.32 -0.42 4.13
C ARG A 325 12.51 -0.46 3.16
N PRO A 326 12.84 -1.59 2.51
CA PRO A 326 13.94 -1.64 1.54
C PRO A 326 13.68 -0.88 0.25
N ILE A 327 12.42 -0.60 -0.08
CA ILE A 327 12.04 0.13 -1.30
C ILE A 327 12.18 1.65 -1.11
N LEU A 328 11.86 2.15 0.08
CA LEU A 328 11.74 3.59 0.33
C LEU A 328 12.95 4.44 -0.10
N PRO A 329 14.22 4.08 0.17
CA PRO A 329 15.34 4.92 -0.24
C PRO A 329 15.38 5.15 -1.75
N ALA A 330 15.25 4.10 -2.55
CA ALA A 330 15.25 4.19 -4.01
C ALA A 330 14.03 4.92 -4.55
N LEU A 331 12.85 4.68 -3.97
CA LEU A 331 11.60 5.34 -4.35
C LEU A 331 11.66 6.85 -4.09
N LEU A 332 12.12 7.27 -2.91
CA LEU A 332 12.18 8.69 -2.55
C LEU A 332 13.22 9.44 -3.40
N ASP A 333 14.39 8.82 -3.63
CA ASP A 333 15.41 9.35 -4.53
C ASP A 333 14.87 9.50 -5.97
N PHE A 334 14.16 8.49 -6.47
CA PHE A 334 13.53 8.53 -7.78
C PHE A 334 12.49 9.67 -7.89
N ILE A 335 11.60 9.80 -6.91
CA ILE A 335 10.57 10.85 -6.92
C ILE A 335 11.22 12.24 -6.94
N ALA A 336 12.29 12.44 -6.14
CA ALA A 336 12.99 13.72 -6.09
C ALA A 336 13.76 14.01 -7.38
N ARG A 337 14.41 13.01 -7.97
CA ARG A 337 15.24 13.17 -9.17
C ARG A 337 14.40 13.36 -10.44
N GLU A 338 13.36 12.56 -10.62
CA GLU A 338 12.51 12.57 -11.82
C GLU A 338 11.33 13.54 -11.70
N ASP A 339 11.21 14.27 -10.60
CA ASP A 339 10.06 15.14 -10.29
C ASP A 339 8.71 14.41 -10.45
N PHE A 340 8.67 13.12 -10.07
CA PHE A 340 7.51 12.26 -10.30
C PHE A 340 6.27 12.75 -9.55
N PRO A 341 5.16 13.09 -10.25
CA PRO A 341 4.01 13.77 -9.67
C PRO A 341 3.02 12.77 -9.01
N ALA A 342 3.45 12.06 -7.97
CA ALA A 342 2.62 11.05 -7.33
C ALA A 342 1.34 11.63 -6.70
N GLU A 343 1.32 12.91 -6.34
CA GLU A 343 0.16 13.63 -5.82
C GLU A 343 -1.02 13.69 -6.80
N VAL A 344 -0.80 13.51 -8.10
CA VAL A 344 -1.85 13.47 -9.14
C VAL A 344 -2.87 12.34 -8.88
N VAL A 345 -2.46 11.27 -8.19
CA VAL A 345 -3.36 10.16 -7.80
C VAL A 345 -4.29 10.54 -6.65
N THR A 346 -3.97 11.60 -5.89
CA THR A 346 -4.78 12.05 -4.76
C THR A 346 -6.05 12.75 -5.27
N THR A 347 -7.21 12.15 -4.98
CA THR A 347 -8.50 12.70 -5.42
C THR A 347 -9.24 13.48 -4.33
N ARG A 348 -8.78 13.39 -3.10
CA ARG A 348 -9.34 14.13 -1.96
C ARG A 348 -8.24 14.48 -0.95
N VAL A 349 -8.10 15.75 -0.64
CA VAL A 349 -7.34 16.22 0.52
C VAL A 349 -8.34 16.75 1.55
N ALA A 350 -8.25 16.30 2.80
CA ALA A 350 -9.12 16.71 3.90
C ALA A 350 -8.29 17.16 5.11
N ASP A 351 -8.89 17.96 5.97
CA ASP A 351 -8.27 18.34 7.21
C ASP A 351 -8.20 17.15 8.18
N TRP A 352 -7.17 17.15 9.03
CA TRP A 352 -6.91 16.04 9.96
C TRP A 352 -8.10 15.75 10.88
N ASP A 353 -8.75 16.80 11.38
CA ASP A 353 -9.87 16.65 12.31
C ASP A 353 -11.12 16.07 11.65
N ASP A 354 -11.26 16.24 10.34
CA ASP A 354 -12.35 15.68 9.53
C ASP A 354 -12.15 14.18 9.19
N ALA A 355 -11.07 13.54 9.66
CA ALA A 355 -10.74 12.16 9.30
C ALA A 355 -11.89 11.15 9.45
N PRO A 356 -12.74 11.17 10.51
CA PRO A 356 -13.86 10.24 10.63
C PRO A 356 -14.83 10.31 9.45
N ASP A 357 -15.09 11.50 8.92
CA ASP A 357 -15.98 11.70 7.79
C ASP A 357 -15.29 11.46 6.46
N ALA A 358 -14.09 12.00 6.28
CA ALA A 358 -13.29 11.83 5.06
C ALA A 358 -13.00 10.36 4.76
N TYR A 359 -12.68 9.53 5.77
CA TYR A 359 -12.43 8.10 5.58
C TYR A 359 -13.66 7.34 5.06
N ARG A 360 -14.88 7.86 5.31
CA ARG A 360 -16.13 7.27 4.79
C ARG A 360 -16.45 7.66 3.35
N GLU A 361 -15.77 8.67 2.81
CA GLU A 361 -15.96 9.08 1.42
C GLU A 361 -15.45 8.00 0.45
N ARG A 362 -16.11 7.86 -0.69
CA ARG A 362 -15.68 6.95 -1.76
C ARG A 362 -14.78 7.70 -2.74
N THR A 363 -13.50 7.70 -2.47
CA THR A 363 -12.46 8.36 -3.25
C THR A 363 -11.43 7.36 -3.75
N THR A 364 -10.73 7.65 -4.81
CA THR A 364 -9.62 6.82 -5.31
C THR A 364 -8.45 6.87 -4.33
N LYS A 365 -8.02 8.07 -3.93
CA LYS A 365 -7.00 8.26 -2.89
C LYS A 365 -7.38 9.45 -2.01
N LEU A 366 -7.50 9.20 -0.71
CA LEU A 366 -7.69 10.21 0.31
C LEU A 366 -6.34 10.52 0.97
N VAL A 367 -6.06 11.80 1.19
CA VAL A 367 -4.97 12.30 2.02
C VAL A 367 -5.53 13.23 3.09
N LEU A 368 -5.17 12.99 4.34
CA LEU A 368 -5.41 13.89 5.47
C LEU A 368 -4.17 14.75 5.67
N ARG A 369 -4.37 16.01 6.04
CA ARG A 369 -3.26 16.91 6.41
C ARG A 369 -3.57 17.75 7.63
N ARG A 370 -2.52 18.14 8.35
CA ARG A 370 -2.51 19.18 9.39
C ARG A 370 -1.19 19.95 9.34
N PRO A 371 -1.09 21.14 9.95
CA PRO A 371 0.18 21.86 10.05
C PRO A 371 1.26 21.06 10.78
N ARG A 372 2.51 21.25 10.38
CA ARG A 372 3.69 20.78 11.12
C ARG A 372 3.82 21.55 12.45
N LEU A 373 4.61 20.99 13.38
CA LEU A 373 4.99 21.72 14.59
C LEU A 373 5.86 22.93 14.18
N GLY A 374 5.53 24.11 14.67
CA GLY A 374 6.28 25.33 14.39
C GLY A 374 6.13 25.93 12.99
N ALA A 375 5.28 25.38 12.12
CA ALA A 375 4.83 26.05 10.91
C ALA A 375 3.72 27.01 11.28
N ALA A 376 4.05 28.29 11.49
CA ALA A 376 3.08 29.38 11.69
C ALA A 376 2.61 29.89 10.33
#